data_cd6103be8b748284e67dad60625bf82d
#
_entry.id   cd6103be8b748284e67dad60625bf82d
#
_cell.length_a   1.000
_cell.length_b   1.000
_cell.length_c   1.000
_cell.angle_alpha   90.00
_cell.angle_beta   90.00
_cell.angle_gamma   90.00
#
_symmetry.space_group_name_H-M   'P 1'
#
loop_
_entity.id
_entity.type
_entity.pdbx_description
1 polymer ?
#
loop_
_entity_poly.entity_id
_entity_poly.type
_entity_poly.pdbx_seq_one_letter_code
_entity_poly.pdbx_strand_id
1 'polypeptide(L)'
;MIFDFVNIDTINKGFSSDKKYCASLSDGSKYLLRLSNIDSYEKKKEEFQLMKLVEALDIPMCLPIDFGIENNKVYSIHSWIYGEVAENYIPKLSENEQYLYGIKSGTILKRIHSIPLDNVEESWDIRFNRKMDKKLEVYSASSLKFDGGTNLINYINQNRHLLKDRPQS
;
A
#
# COMPACT_ATOMS: atom_id res chain seq x y z
N MET A 1 0.98 23.00 -5.18
CA MET A 1 1.21 21.91 -6.17
C MET A 1 1.92 22.48 -7.39
N ILE A 2 2.74 21.67 -8.07
CA ILE A 2 3.48 22.08 -9.27
C ILE A 2 2.63 22.10 -10.56
N PHE A 3 1.41 21.57 -10.53
CA PHE A 3 0.53 21.45 -11.69
C PHE A 3 -0.75 22.24 -11.53
N ASP A 4 -1.17 22.91 -12.63
CA ASP A 4 -2.48 23.55 -12.76
C ASP A 4 -3.46 22.59 -13.42
N PHE A 5 -4.12 21.77 -12.61
CA PHE A 5 -5.10 20.80 -13.10
C PHE A 5 -6.38 21.50 -13.58
N VAL A 6 -6.81 21.15 -14.80
CA VAL A 6 -8.05 21.69 -15.41
C VAL A 6 -9.26 20.81 -15.11
N ASN A 7 -9.05 19.53 -14.76
CA ASN A 7 -10.12 18.62 -14.34
C ASN A 7 -9.64 17.69 -13.21
N ILE A 8 -10.53 17.39 -12.26
CA ILE A 8 -10.25 16.54 -11.09
C ILE A 8 -11.46 15.62 -10.86
N ASP A 9 -11.33 14.35 -11.25
CA ASP A 9 -12.36 13.33 -11.09
C ASP A 9 -12.10 12.46 -9.86
N THR A 10 -13.10 12.27 -9.01
CA THR A 10 -12.96 11.47 -7.79
C THR A 10 -12.83 9.96 -8.09
N ILE A 11 -11.90 9.30 -7.40
CA ILE A 11 -11.71 7.84 -7.43
C ILE A 11 -12.23 7.22 -6.13
N ASN A 12 -13.35 6.55 -6.18
CA ASN A 12 -14.02 5.90 -5.02
C ASN A 12 -13.58 4.43 -4.85
N LYS A 13 -12.30 4.10 -5.11
CA LYS A 13 -11.76 2.74 -4.99
C LYS A 13 -10.58 2.68 -4.02
N GLY A 14 -10.39 1.48 -3.42
CA GLY A 14 -9.30 1.17 -2.51
C GLY A 14 -9.63 1.44 -1.03
N PHE A 15 -8.77 0.95 -0.14
CA PHE A 15 -9.02 0.84 1.30
C PHE A 15 -8.36 1.94 2.15
N SER A 16 -7.60 2.87 1.55
CA SER A 16 -6.99 3.97 2.31
C SER A 16 -8.01 5.07 2.60
N SER A 17 -7.82 5.78 3.71
CA SER A 17 -8.60 6.96 4.07
C SER A 17 -8.29 8.19 3.20
N ASP A 18 -7.27 8.12 2.36
CA ASP A 18 -6.91 9.22 1.47
C ASP A 18 -8.00 9.45 0.42
N LYS A 19 -8.31 10.70 0.15
CA LYS A 19 -9.08 11.05 -1.04
C LYS A 19 -8.19 10.91 -2.28
N LYS A 20 -8.70 10.29 -3.32
CA LYS A 20 -7.97 10.00 -4.55
C LYS A 20 -8.68 10.61 -5.75
N TYR A 21 -7.91 11.13 -6.68
CA TYR A 21 -8.43 11.79 -7.86
C TYR A 21 -7.61 11.43 -9.09
N CYS A 22 -8.30 11.30 -10.23
CA CYS A 22 -7.70 11.42 -11.54
C CYS A 22 -7.66 12.90 -11.90
N ALA A 23 -6.50 13.50 -11.88
CA ALA A 23 -6.30 14.91 -12.19
C ALA A 23 -5.71 15.06 -13.60
N SER A 24 -6.24 15.97 -14.42
CA SER A 24 -5.83 16.14 -15.82
C SER A 24 -5.35 17.55 -16.09
N LEU A 25 -4.31 17.67 -16.92
CA LEU A 25 -3.84 18.94 -17.47
C LEU A 25 -4.57 19.28 -18.78
N SER A 26 -4.38 20.53 -19.25
CA SER A 26 -4.97 21.03 -20.50
C SER A 26 -4.51 20.28 -21.76
N ASP A 27 -3.32 19.64 -21.71
CA ASP A 27 -2.78 18.80 -22.79
C ASP A 27 -3.34 17.36 -22.77
N GLY A 28 -4.22 17.01 -21.82
CA GLY A 28 -4.81 15.69 -21.65
C GLY A 28 -3.97 14.73 -20.79
N SER A 29 -2.79 15.14 -20.32
CA SER A 29 -1.98 14.35 -19.40
C SER A 29 -2.73 14.10 -18.09
N LYS A 30 -2.65 12.86 -17.58
CA LYS A 30 -3.36 12.44 -16.35
C LYS A 30 -2.38 12.08 -15.24
N TYR A 31 -2.82 12.32 -14.02
CA TYR A 31 -2.07 12.06 -12.79
C TYR A 31 -2.98 11.48 -11.71
N LEU A 32 -2.42 10.68 -10.82
CA LEU A 32 -3.08 10.29 -9.59
C LEU A 32 -2.74 11.33 -8.51
N LEU A 33 -3.71 12.13 -8.11
CA LEU A 33 -3.61 13.03 -6.96
C LEU A 33 -4.21 12.36 -5.74
N ARG A 34 -3.45 12.33 -4.63
CA ARG A 34 -3.92 11.86 -3.33
C ARG A 34 -3.87 13.00 -2.33
N LEU A 35 -4.93 13.14 -1.53
CA LEU A 35 -5.02 14.11 -0.45
C LEU A 35 -5.25 13.39 0.88
N SER A 36 -4.44 13.72 1.88
CA SER A 36 -4.49 13.15 3.23
C SER A 36 -4.65 14.26 4.26
N ASN A 37 -4.97 13.89 5.51
CA ASN A 37 -5.01 14.84 6.61
C ASN A 37 -3.60 15.33 6.93
N ILE A 38 -3.48 16.59 7.37
CA ILE A 38 -2.20 17.21 7.75
C ILE A 38 -1.48 16.43 8.86
N ASP A 39 -2.23 15.85 9.80
CA ASP A 39 -1.68 15.04 10.89
C ASP A 39 -0.91 13.80 10.42
N SER A 40 -1.09 13.39 9.17
CA SER A 40 -0.41 12.26 8.57
C SER A 40 0.86 12.63 7.79
N TYR A 41 1.32 13.89 7.85
CA TYR A 41 2.39 14.42 7.01
C TYR A 41 3.68 13.56 7.07
N GLU A 42 4.22 13.31 8.26
CA GLU A 42 5.48 12.55 8.39
C GLU A 42 5.34 11.14 7.82
N LYS A 43 4.27 10.44 8.17
CA LYS A 43 3.99 9.12 7.61
C LYS A 43 3.88 9.12 6.09
N LYS A 44 3.20 10.13 5.51
CA LYS A 44 3.02 10.24 4.05
C LYS A 44 4.31 10.62 3.35
N LYS A 45 5.17 11.39 3.99
CA LYS A 45 6.51 11.72 3.52
C LYS A 45 7.39 10.46 3.45
N GLU A 46 7.38 9.64 4.50
CA GLU A 46 8.09 8.36 4.52
C GLU A 46 7.58 7.41 3.41
N GLU A 47 6.25 7.28 3.27
CA GLU A 47 5.63 6.49 2.19
C GLU A 47 6.10 6.98 0.81
N PHE A 48 6.14 8.29 0.59
CA PHE A 48 6.59 8.88 -0.67
C PHE A 48 8.09 8.65 -0.93
N GLN A 49 8.93 8.77 0.10
CA GLN A 49 10.36 8.49 0.02
C GLN A 49 10.63 7.01 -0.29
N LEU A 50 9.88 6.10 0.34
CA LEU A 50 9.97 4.68 0.03
C LEU A 50 9.59 4.39 -1.43
N MET A 51 8.56 5.06 -1.97
CA MET A 51 8.22 4.94 -3.39
C MET A 51 9.36 5.41 -4.31
N LYS A 52 10.13 6.42 -3.92
CA LYS A 52 11.35 6.85 -4.67
C LYS A 52 12.44 5.76 -4.68
N LEU A 53 12.62 5.03 -3.58
CA LEU A 53 13.53 3.89 -3.55
C LEU A 53 13.04 2.75 -4.45
N VAL A 54 11.72 2.50 -4.46
CA VAL A 54 11.13 1.48 -5.34
C VAL A 54 11.23 1.88 -6.81
N GLU A 55 11.10 3.17 -7.14
CA GLU A 55 11.30 3.70 -8.51
C GLU A 55 12.69 3.35 -9.05
N ALA A 56 13.73 3.43 -8.21
CA ALA A 56 15.10 3.09 -8.58
C ALA A 56 15.30 1.61 -8.96
N LEU A 57 14.32 0.74 -8.67
CA LEU A 57 14.36 -0.67 -9.07
C LEU A 57 13.93 -0.91 -10.52
N ASP A 58 13.50 0.12 -11.25
CA ASP A 58 13.01 0.00 -12.64
C ASP A 58 11.92 -1.10 -12.77
N ILE A 59 10.89 -1.02 -11.93
CA ILE A 59 9.72 -1.91 -11.98
C ILE A 59 8.49 -1.14 -12.46
N PRO A 60 7.50 -1.80 -13.07
CA PRO A 60 6.24 -1.15 -13.46
C PRO A 60 5.47 -0.65 -12.22
N MET A 61 5.40 0.66 -12.05
CA MET A 61 4.68 1.30 -10.96
C MET A 61 4.19 2.70 -11.34
N CYS A 62 3.26 3.26 -10.55
CA CYS A 62 3.00 4.70 -10.63
C CYS A 62 4.18 5.46 -10.01
N LEU A 63 4.78 6.38 -10.78
CA LEU A 63 5.98 7.11 -10.36
C LEU A 63 5.61 8.25 -9.40
N PRO A 64 6.30 8.41 -8.27
CA PRO A 64 6.12 9.54 -7.37
C PRO A 64 6.72 10.81 -7.99
N ILE A 65 5.87 11.84 -8.22
CA ILE A 65 6.24 13.05 -8.97
C ILE A 65 6.42 14.24 -8.04
N ASP A 66 5.42 14.52 -7.19
CA ASP A 66 5.43 15.68 -6.31
C ASP A 66 4.75 15.37 -4.97
N PHE A 67 5.24 16.01 -3.91
CA PHE A 67 4.74 15.83 -2.56
C PHE A 67 4.85 17.12 -1.78
N GLY A 68 3.81 17.46 -1.01
CA GLY A 68 3.85 18.64 -0.18
C GLY A 68 2.58 18.90 0.61
N ILE A 69 2.44 20.13 1.06
CA ILE A 69 1.28 20.61 1.81
C ILE A 69 0.63 21.72 1.00
N GLU A 70 -0.69 21.65 0.87
CA GLU A 70 -1.49 22.72 0.29
C GLU A 70 -2.87 22.77 0.97
N ASN A 71 -3.37 23.95 1.26
CA ASN A 71 -4.68 24.17 1.90
C ASN A 71 -4.89 23.29 3.16
N ASN A 72 -3.88 23.19 4.02
CA ASN A 72 -3.88 22.38 5.24
C ASN A 72 -4.14 20.88 4.99
N LYS A 73 -3.74 20.38 3.81
CA LYS A 73 -3.76 18.96 3.42
C LYS A 73 -2.39 18.54 2.92
N VAL A 74 -2.04 17.28 3.17
CA VAL A 74 -0.91 16.66 2.53
C VAL A 74 -1.35 16.18 1.16
N TYR A 75 -0.60 16.54 0.13
CA TYR A 75 -0.82 15.99 -1.21
C TYR A 75 0.35 15.14 -1.68
N SER A 76 0.06 14.16 -2.52
CA SER A 76 1.05 13.46 -3.33
C SER A 76 0.51 13.29 -4.75
N ILE A 77 1.38 13.54 -5.73
CA ILE A 77 1.09 13.41 -7.15
C ILE A 77 1.92 12.27 -7.71
N HIS A 78 1.26 11.38 -8.44
CA HIS A 78 1.90 10.22 -9.06
C HIS A 78 1.53 10.17 -10.54
N SER A 79 2.37 9.50 -11.35
CA SER A 79 2.03 9.24 -12.74
C SER A 79 0.75 8.40 -12.85
N TRP A 80 -0.02 8.63 -13.89
CA TRP A 80 -1.20 7.82 -14.19
C TRP A 80 -0.80 6.52 -14.89
N ILE A 81 -1.37 5.41 -14.46
CA ILE A 81 -1.22 4.13 -15.15
C ILE A 81 -2.44 3.91 -16.03
N TYR A 82 -2.22 3.86 -17.34
CA TYR A 82 -3.26 3.47 -18.29
C TYR A 82 -3.38 1.95 -18.33
N GLY A 83 -4.59 1.43 -18.16
CA GLY A 83 -4.83 0.00 -18.15
C GLY A 83 -6.21 -0.38 -17.63
N GLU A 84 -6.48 -1.66 -17.59
CA GLU A 84 -7.69 -2.23 -17.02
C GLU A 84 -7.40 -2.75 -15.59
N VAL A 85 -8.40 -2.70 -14.72
CA VAL A 85 -8.30 -3.23 -13.35
C VAL A 85 -8.06 -4.75 -13.42
N ALA A 86 -7.03 -5.23 -12.73
CA ALA A 86 -6.61 -6.63 -12.75
C ALA A 86 -7.74 -7.61 -12.41
N GLU A 87 -8.62 -7.24 -11.47
CA GLU A 87 -9.82 -7.99 -11.08
C GLU A 87 -10.74 -8.32 -12.28
N ASN A 88 -10.84 -7.38 -13.24
CA ASN A 88 -11.68 -7.51 -14.42
C ASN A 88 -10.95 -8.14 -15.61
N TYR A 89 -9.62 -8.02 -15.65
CA TYR A 89 -8.80 -8.45 -16.77
C TYR A 89 -8.28 -9.89 -16.61
N ILE A 90 -7.73 -10.24 -15.45
CA ILE A 90 -7.12 -11.54 -15.19
C ILE A 90 -8.08 -12.73 -15.51
N PRO A 91 -9.37 -12.69 -15.12
CA PRO A 91 -10.29 -13.79 -15.45
C PRO A 91 -10.53 -14.03 -16.94
N LYS A 92 -10.18 -13.07 -17.81
CA LYS A 92 -10.31 -13.18 -19.26
C LYS A 92 -9.11 -13.88 -19.93
N LEU A 93 -8.03 -14.06 -19.17
CA LEU A 93 -6.80 -14.68 -19.63
C LEU A 93 -6.87 -16.20 -19.55
N SER A 94 -6.11 -16.89 -20.38
CA SER A 94 -5.87 -18.33 -20.23
C SER A 94 -5.16 -18.66 -18.92
N GLU A 95 -5.30 -19.88 -18.41
CA GLU A 95 -4.63 -20.33 -17.17
C GLU A 95 -3.11 -20.13 -17.24
N ASN A 96 -2.50 -20.38 -18.40
CA ASN A 96 -1.06 -20.18 -18.58
C ASN A 96 -0.67 -18.69 -18.46
N GLU A 97 -1.46 -17.80 -19.04
CA GLU A 97 -1.21 -16.35 -18.91
C GLU A 97 -1.40 -15.88 -17.47
N GLN A 98 -2.45 -16.33 -16.77
CA GLN A 98 -2.66 -16.04 -15.35
C GLN A 98 -1.46 -16.49 -14.51
N TYR A 99 -0.94 -17.69 -14.75
CA TYR A 99 0.25 -18.21 -14.10
C TYR A 99 1.49 -17.34 -14.34
N LEU A 100 1.72 -16.93 -15.60
CA LEU A 100 2.82 -16.03 -15.97
C LEU A 100 2.71 -14.65 -15.31
N TYR A 101 1.49 -14.10 -15.20
CA TYR A 101 1.27 -12.87 -14.43
C TYR A 101 1.60 -13.06 -12.93
N GLY A 102 1.26 -14.20 -12.36
CA GLY A 102 1.64 -14.58 -10.99
C GLY A 102 3.16 -14.59 -10.80
N ILE A 103 3.90 -15.24 -11.70
CA ILE A 103 5.38 -15.25 -11.69
C ILE A 103 5.95 -13.83 -11.77
N LYS A 104 5.46 -13.00 -12.71
CA LYS A 104 5.88 -11.61 -12.84
C LYS A 104 5.66 -10.82 -11.55
N SER A 105 4.47 -10.95 -10.96
CA SER A 105 4.12 -10.26 -9.70
C SER A 105 5.05 -10.69 -8.55
N GLY A 106 5.33 -11.99 -8.42
CA GLY A 106 6.27 -12.51 -7.43
C GLY A 106 7.70 -12.01 -7.65
N THR A 107 8.12 -11.89 -8.91
CA THR A 107 9.45 -11.34 -9.26
C THR A 107 9.56 -9.85 -8.88
N ILE A 108 8.52 -9.06 -9.15
CA ILE A 108 8.47 -7.64 -8.75
C ILE A 108 8.51 -7.54 -7.23
N LEU A 109 7.70 -8.33 -6.51
CA LEU A 109 7.66 -8.33 -5.05
C LEU A 109 9.03 -8.69 -4.45
N LYS A 110 9.72 -9.69 -5.00
CA LYS A 110 11.09 -10.06 -4.59
C LYS A 110 12.07 -8.88 -4.77
N ARG A 111 11.96 -8.11 -5.86
CA ARG A 111 12.79 -6.91 -6.07
C ARG A 111 12.48 -5.82 -5.04
N ILE A 112 11.21 -5.57 -4.74
CA ILE A 112 10.81 -4.61 -3.70
C ILE A 112 11.38 -5.04 -2.34
N HIS A 113 11.32 -6.33 -2.00
CA HIS A 113 11.87 -6.86 -0.76
C HIS A 113 13.41 -6.87 -0.72
N SER A 114 14.11 -6.52 -1.79
CA SER A 114 15.58 -6.36 -1.77
C SER A 114 16.02 -4.96 -1.33
N ILE A 115 15.09 -4.03 -1.14
CA ILE A 115 15.43 -2.71 -0.59
C ILE A 115 15.84 -2.90 0.87
N PRO A 116 17.09 -2.54 1.25
CA PRO A 116 17.51 -2.61 2.63
C PRO A 116 16.72 -1.62 3.47
N LEU A 117 16.28 -2.03 4.65
CA LEU A 117 15.73 -1.11 5.64
C LEU A 117 16.88 -0.62 6.52
N ASP A 118 17.25 0.65 6.35
CA ASP A 118 18.17 1.32 7.25
C ASP A 118 17.45 1.58 8.59
N ASN A 119 18.12 1.26 9.70
CA ASN A 119 17.65 1.53 11.06
C ASN A 119 16.31 0.84 11.43
N VAL A 120 16.28 -0.48 11.38
CA VAL A 120 15.18 -1.24 11.97
C VAL A 120 15.29 -1.19 13.49
N GLU A 121 14.61 -0.23 14.13
CA GLU A 121 14.61 -0.08 15.61
C GLU A 121 14.00 -1.29 16.31
N GLU A 122 13.14 -2.03 15.66
CA GLU A 122 12.38 -3.13 16.24
C GLU A 122 12.32 -4.31 15.27
N SER A 123 12.61 -5.52 15.75
CA SER A 123 12.52 -6.74 14.94
C SER A 123 11.10 -6.98 14.43
N TRP A 124 11.00 -7.64 13.27
CA TRP A 124 9.69 -7.89 12.63
C TRP A 124 8.74 -8.68 13.53
N ASP A 125 9.24 -9.65 14.27
CA ASP A 125 8.45 -10.48 15.19
C ASP A 125 7.87 -9.66 16.34
N ILE A 126 8.63 -8.73 16.94
CA ILE A 126 8.14 -7.83 18.00
C ILE A 126 7.06 -6.91 17.43
N ARG A 127 7.34 -6.24 16.30
CA ARG A 127 6.39 -5.34 15.63
C ARG A 127 5.10 -6.06 15.25
N PHE A 128 5.22 -7.27 14.70
CA PHE A 128 4.06 -8.03 14.26
C PHE A 128 3.25 -8.57 15.43
N ASN A 129 3.89 -9.05 16.50
CA ASN A 129 3.22 -9.48 17.72
C ASN A 129 2.42 -8.34 18.36
N ARG A 130 3.02 -7.14 18.50
CA ARG A 130 2.31 -5.95 18.99
C ARG A 130 1.09 -5.60 18.13
N LYS A 131 1.21 -5.68 16.80
CA LYS A 131 0.07 -5.49 15.89
C LYS A 131 -1.02 -6.55 16.08
N MET A 132 -0.62 -7.79 16.32
CA MET A 132 -1.53 -8.90 16.58
C MET A 132 -2.27 -8.68 17.90
N ASP A 133 -1.56 -8.34 18.98
CA ASP A 133 -2.15 -8.07 20.30
C ASP A 133 -3.23 -7.01 20.21
N LYS A 134 -2.94 -5.87 19.56
CA LYS A 134 -3.91 -4.81 19.32
C LYS A 134 -5.16 -5.31 18.56
N LYS A 135 -4.99 -6.20 17.59
CA LYS A 135 -6.14 -6.78 16.85
C LYS A 135 -6.96 -7.73 17.72
N LEU A 136 -6.32 -8.53 18.57
CA LEU A 136 -6.98 -9.43 19.51
C LEU A 136 -7.74 -8.64 20.59
N GLU A 137 -7.18 -7.55 21.09
CA GLU A 137 -7.86 -6.63 22.03
C GLU A 137 -9.13 -6.05 21.40
N VAL A 138 -9.04 -5.51 20.18
CA VAL A 138 -10.20 -4.96 19.45
C VAL A 138 -11.27 -6.04 19.25
N TYR A 139 -10.88 -7.26 18.84
CA TYR A 139 -11.83 -8.36 18.70
C TYR A 139 -12.44 -8.76 20.05
N SER A 140 -11.66 -8.82 21.12
CA SER A 140 -12.14 -9.16 22.46
C SER A 140 -13.14 -8.15 23.00
N ALA A 141 -12.97 -6.86 22.70
CA ALA A 141 -13.87 -5.78 23.06
C ALA A 141 -15.13 -5.69 22.16
N SER A 142 -15.10 -6.30 20.97
CA SER A 142 -16.22 -6.28 20.03
C SER A 142 -17.40 -7.11 20.53
N SER A 143 -18.61 -6.65 20.31
CA SER A 143 -19.84 -7.43 20.52
C SER A 143 -20.04 -8.50 19.44
N LEU A 144 -19.40 -8.33 18.27
CA LEU A 144 -19.44 -9.29 17.17
C LEU A 144 -18.44 -10.41 17.42
N LYS A 145 -18.94 -11.63 17.56
CA LYS A 145 -18.13 -12.86 17.67
C LYS A 145 -18.55 -13.81 16.56
N PHE A 146 -17.60 -14.65 16.15
CA PHE A 146 -17.88 -15.73 15.20
C PHE A 146 -17.56 -17.10 15.82
N ASP A 147 -18.20 -18.13 15.33
CA ASP A 147 -17.97 -19.49 15.78
C ASP A 147 -16.51 -19.90 15.49
N GLY A 148 -15.85 -20.47 16.51
CA GLY A 148 -14.43 -20.83 16.40
C GLY A 148 -13.44 -19.69 16.69
N GLY A 149 -13.90 -18.47 17.01
CA GLY A 149 -13.05 -17.33 17.34
C GLY A 149 -12.05 -17.61 18.45
N THR A 150 -12.48 -18.30 19.52
CA THR A 150 -11.56 -18.72 20.60
C THR A 150 -10.50 -19.68 20.12
N ASN A 151 -10.84 -20.64 19.27
CA ASN A 151 -9.88 -21.58 18.69
C ASN A 151 -8.84 -20.87 17.83
N LEU A 152 -9.27 -19.86 17.06
CA LEU A 152 -8.34 -19.07 16.25
C LEU A 152 -7.39 -18.26 17.14
N ILE A 153 -7.88 -17.65 18.21
CA ILE A 153 -7.03 -16.91 19.18
C ILE A 153 -6.01 -17.86 19.81
N ASN A 154 -6.43 -19.03 20.24
CA ASN A 154 -5.53 -20.04 20.82
C ASN A 154 -4.47 -20.48 19.79
N TYR A 155 -4.86 -20.74 18.55
CA TYR A 155 -3.94 -21.06 17.47
C TYR A 155 -2.89 -19.97 17.25
N ILE A 156 -3.32 -18.71 17.17
CA ILE A 156 -2.42 -17.55 17.03
C ILE A 156 -1.40 -17.52 18.18
N ASN A 157 -1.87 -17.62 19.42
CA ASN A 157 -1.01 -17.54 20.60
C ASN A 157 -0.01 -18.70 20.69
N GLN A 158 -0.40 -19.90 20.33
CA GLN A 158 0.46 -21.10 20.33
C GLN A 158 1.53 -21.03 19.22
N ASN A 159 1.27 -20.31 18.14
CA ASN A 159 2.14 -20.28 16.95
C ASN A 159 2.96 -18.97 16.81
N ARG A 160 2.99 -18.10 17.82
CA ARG A 160 3.79 -16.86 17.79
C ARG A 160 5.28 -17.09 17.58
N HIS A 161 5.80 -18.23 17.98
CA HIS A 161 7.20 -18.61 17.78
C HIS A 161 7.58 -18.73 16.29
N LEU A 162 6.61 -18.95 15.38
CA LEU A 162 6.84 -19.02 13.94
C LEU A 162 7.18 -17.64 13.32
N LEU A 163 7.03 -16.56 14.08
CA LEU A 163 7.38 -15.21 13.65
C LEU A 163 8.87 -14.90 13.86
N LYS A 164 9.59 -15.70 14.65
CA LYS A 164 11.02 -15.51 14.90
C LYS A 164 11.83 -15.74 13.62
N ASP A 165 12.97 -15.08 13.55
CA ASP A 165 13.97 -15.24 12.47
C ASP A 165 13.42 -14.95 11.06
N ARG A 166 12.34 -14.15 10.95
CA ARG A 166 11.87 -13.67 9.67
C ARG A 166 12.78 -12.56 9.14
N PRO A 167 13.09 -12.57 7.82
CA PRO A 167 13.87 -11.49 7.22
C PRO A 167 13.23 -10.13 7.48
N GLN A 168 14.07 -9.13 7.74
CA GLN A 168 13.67 -7.74 7.82
C GLN A 168 13.81 -7.14 6.42
N SER A 169 12.70 -6.93 5.73
CA SER A 169 12.67 -6.25 4.42
C SER A 169 11.36 -5.48 4.25
#